data_4c786d197e1b4c797c6ed850e32e67f1
#
_entry.id   4c786d197e1b4c797c6ed850e32e67f1
#
_cell.length_a   1.000
_cell.length_b   1.000
_cell.length_c   1.000
_cell.angle_alpha   90.00
_cell.angle_beta   90.00
_cell.angle_gamma   90.00
#
_symmetry.space_group_name_H-M   'P 1'
#
loop_
_entity.id
_entity.type
_entity.pdbx_description
1 polymer ?
#
loop_
_entity_poly.entity_id
_entity_poly.type
_entity_poly.pdbx_seq_one_letter_code
_entity_poly.pdbx_strand_id
1 'polypeptide(L)'
;MLISIFVNKGEKMSKKFGELVREYRGKKTLKELGDEIGITSAYLSDIEKGNRFPSEDKLDKLIKVFELRDKKKNNFYDLVAKESKNKYKVSGDIAEYIMKNEYLRNFIRIAKEKKLDNLYWKDKIKELEREV
;
A
#
# COMPACT_ATOMS: atom_id res chain seq x y z
N MET A 1 -17.65 -17.67 -10.25
CA MET A 1 -17.42 -17.57 -9.92
C MET A 1 -17.29 -17.44 -9.58
N LEU A 2 -17.11 -17.68 -9.31
CA LEU A 2 -16.79 -17.65 -8.88
C LEU A 2 -16.38 -17.53 -8.43
N ILE A 3 -16.12 -17.67 -8.21
CA ILE A 3 -15.61 -17.50 -7.78
C ILE A 3 -15.24 -17.27 -7.35
N SER A 4 -15.10 -17.47 -7.18
CA SER A 4 -14.76 -17.18 -6.79
C SER A 4 -14.55 -17.01 -6.46
N ILE A 5 -14.53 -17.20 -6.41
CA ILE A 5 -14.26 -17.04 -6.10
C ILE A 5 -13.97 -16.99 -5.63
N PHE A 6 -13.75 -17.20 -5.51
CA PHE A 6 -13.33 -17.05 -5.09
C PHE A 6 -12.90 -16.90 -4.58
N VAL A 7 -12.81 -17.00 -4.61
CA VAL A 7 -12.31 -16.78 -4.11
C VAL A 7 -11.94 -16.54 -3.68
N ASN A 8 -11.90 -16.63 -3.49
CA ASN A 8 -11.52 -16.44 -2.99
C ASN A 8 -11.28 -16.37 -2.52
N LYS A 9 -11.13 -16.56 -2.63
CA LYS A 9 -10.69 -16.45 -2.16
C LYS A 9 -10.29 -16.00 -1.58
N GLY A 10 -10.17 -15.86 -1.63
CA GLY A 10 -9.70 -15.34 -1.04
C GLY A 10 -9.37 -14.74 -0.63
N GLU A 11 -9.31 -14.60 -0.42
CA GLU A 11 -8.94 -13.90 0.04
C GLU A 11 -8.61 -13.78 0.73
N LYS A 12 -8.89 -14.24 0.89
CA LYS A 12 -8.40 -14.21 1.56
C LYS A 12 -7.43 -14.07 1.81
N MET A 13 -7.60 -14.72 1.80
CA MET A 13 -6.53 -14.53 1.90
C MET A 13 -5.78 -13.46 2.17
N SER A 14 -6.17 -12.74 2.74
CA SER A 14 -5.45 -11.52 2.78
C SER A 14 -4.51 -11.51 3.96
N LYS A 15 -3.23 -11.65 3.66
CA LYS A 15 -2.19 -11.58 4.66
C LYS A 15 -2.02 -10.16 5.13
N LYS A 16 -1.67 -9.99 6.39
CA LYS A 16 -1.33 -8.70 6.94
C LYS A 16 0.02 -8.24 6.42
N PHE A 17 0.26 -6.93 6.52
CA PHE A 17 1.50 -6.35 6.03
C PHE A 17 2.74 -7.02 6.63
N GLY A 18 2.77 -7.16 7.95
CA GLY A 18 3.92 -7.79 8.61
C GLY A 18 4.18 -9.23 8.17
N GLU A 19 3.10 -9.96 7.92
CA GLU A 19 3.21 -11.33 7.43
C GLU A 19 3.84 -11.38 6.05
N LEU A 20 3.47 -10.43 5.19
CA LEU A 20 4.06 -10.36 3.86
C LEU A 20 5.53 -9.97 3.92
N VAL A 21 5.90 -9.04 4.81
CA VAL A 21 7.30 -8.68 4.99
C VAL A 21 8.11 -9.91 5.36
N ARG A 22 7.60 -10.69 6.29
CA ARG A 22 8.28 -11.91 6.72
C ARG A 22 8.40 -12.92 5.57
N GLU A 23 7.33 -13.07 4.81
CA GLU A 23 7.32 -13.98 3.67
C GLU A 23 8.33 -13.55 2.61
N TYR A 24 8.34 -12.27 2.25
CA TYR A 24 9.28 -11.75 1.25
C TYR A 24 10.71 -11.73 1.74
N ARG A 25 10.91 -11.57 3.06
CA ARG A 25 12.26 -11.65 3.63
C ARG A 25 12.86 -13.04 3.37
N GLY A 26 12.03 -14.08 3.41
CA GLY A 26 12.47 -15.42 3.10
C GLY A 26 13.59 -15.89 4.00
N LYS A 27 14.71 -16.30 3.41
CA LYS A 27 15.84 -16.84 4.14
C LYS A 27 16.78 -15.81 4.72
N LYS A 28 16.63 -14.54 4.34
CA LYS A 28 17.44 -13.47 4.92
C LYS A 28 17.13 -13.34 6.40
N THR A 29 18.17 -13.02 7.18
CA THR A 29 17.95 -12.75 8.60
C THR A 29 17.33 -11.35 8.77
N LEU A 30 16.80 -11.11 9.97
CA LEU A 30 16.30 -9.78 10.30
C LEU A 30 17.41 -8.74 10.19
N LYS A 31 18.63 -9.12 10.59
CA LYS A 31 19.77 -8.21 10.50
C LYS A 31 20.12 -7.89 9.06
N GLU A 32 20.16 -8.90 8.20
CA GLU A 32 20.48 -8.69 6.79
C GLU A 32 19.50 -7.75 6.12
N LEU A 33 18.21 -8.00 6.27
CA LEU A 33 17.20 -7.12 5.67
C LEU A 33 17.21 -5.75 6.33
N GLY A 34 17.35 -5.71 7.65
CA GLY A 34 17.41 -4.44 8.38
C GLY A 34 18.57 -3.56 7.88
N ASP A 35 19.73 -4.16 7.67
CA ASP A 35 20.90 -3.43 7.15
C ASP A 35 20.62 -2.89 5.74
N GLU A 36 19.95 -3.65 4.92
CA GLU A 36 19.63 -3.22 3.55
C GLU A 36 18.72 -1.98 3.50
N ILE A 37 17.80 -1.88 4.45
CA ILE A 37 16.84 -0.77 4.44
C ILE A 37 17.13 0.28 5.53
N GLY A 38 18.15 0.05 6.34
CA GLY A 38 18.58 1.04 7.32
C GLY A 38 17.77 1.08 8.60
N ILE A 39 17.33 -0.08 9.10
CA ILE A 39 16.63 -0.18 10.38
C ILE A 39 17.25 -1.31 11.22
N THR A 40 16.98 -1.29 12.52
CA THR A 40 17.48 -2.33 13.41
C THR A 40 16.69 -3.62 13.25
N SER A 41 17.29 -4.74 13.67
CA SER A 41 16.58 -6.03 13.69
C SER A 41 15.34 -5.97 14.58
N ALA A 42 15.42 -5.27 15.70
CA ALA A 42 14.29 -5.12 16.62
C ALA A 42 13.13 -4.37 15.96
N TYR A 43 13.45 -3.29 15.25
CA TYR A 43 12.42 -2.53 14.52
C TYR A 43 11.77 -3.42 13.47
N LEU A 44 12.57 -4.13 12.69
CA LEU A 44 12.04 -4.99 11.65
C LEU A 44 11.18 -6.12 12.24
N SER A 45 11.60 -6.69 13.36
CA SER A 45 10.81 -7.68 14.06
C SER A 45 9.45 -7.13 14.47
N ASP A 46 9.41 -5.90 14.97
CA ASP A 46 8.16 -5.24 15.34
C ASP A 46 7.25 -5.02 14.12
N ILE A 47 7.85 -4.70 12.98
CA ILE A 47 7.08 -4.55 11.73
C ILE A 47 6.44 -5.88 11.37
N GLU A 48 7.20 -6.97 11.44
CA GLU A 48 6.66 -8.29 11.07
C GLU A 48 5.54 -8.74 12.00
N LYS A 49 5.58 -8.28 13.26
CA LYS A 49 4.54 -8.60 14.23
C LYS A 49 3.33 -7.67 14.17
N GLY A 50 3.40 -6.63 13.36
CA GLY A 50 2.32 -5.66 13.25
C GLY A 50 2.31 -4.59 14.33
N ASN A 51 3.34 -4.51 15.17
CA ASN A 51 3.43 -3.54 16.26
C ASN A 51 3.93 -2.17 15.81
N ARG A 52 4.58 -2.12 14.66
CA ARG A 52 5.12 -0.89 14.09
C ARG A 52 4.96 -0.91 12.57
N PHE A 53 4.98 0.28 11.99
CA PHE A 53 4.92 0.40 10.54
C PHE A 53 6.10 1.21 10.04
N PRO A 54 6.61 0.88 8.85
CA PRO A 54 7.75 1.63 8.31
C PRO A 54 7.32 3.03 7.90
N SER A 55 8.27 3.96 7.96
CA SER A 55 8.08 5.27 7.37
C SER A 55 7.93 5.10 5.85
N GLU A 56 7.48 6.15 5.17
CA GLU A 56 7.34 6.09 3.72
C GLU A 56 8.67 5.76 3.05
N ASP A 57 9.75 6.36 3.52
CA ASP A 57 11.09 6.08 2.99
C ASP A 57 11.47 4.60 3.15
N LYS A 58 11.21 4.02 4.32
CA LYS A 58 11.54 2.62 4.57
C LYS A 58 10.64 1.69 3.78
N LEU A 59 9.38 2.07 3.62
CA LEU A 59 8.45 1.29 2.81
C LEU A 59 8.92 1.23 1.36
N ASP A 60 9.36 2.37 0.82
CA ASP A 60 9.90 2.42 -0.54
C ASP A 60 11.13 1.52 -0.67
N LYS A 61 11.99 1.51 0.34
CA LYS A 61 13.17 0.65 0.33
C LYS A 61 12.82 -0.84 0.39
N LEU A 62 11.81 -1.20 1.17
CA LEU A 62 11.33 -2.58 1.20
C LEU A 62 10.80 -3.02 -0.17
N ILE A 63 10.01 -2.16 -0.79
CA ILE A 63 9.47 -2.43 -2.13
C ILE A 63 10.60 -2.67 -3.13
N LYS A 64 11.64 -1.86 -3.04
CA LYS A 64 12.80 -1.98 -3.93
C LYS A 64 13.59 -3.26 -3.69
N VAL A 65 13.88 -3.57 -2.43
CA VAL A 65 14.62 -4.78 -2.06
C VAL A 65 13.86 -6.03 -2.47
N PHE A 66 12.55 -6.04 -2.25
CA PHE A 66 11.70 -7.17 -2.62
C PHE A 66 11.33 -7.19 -4.11
N GLU A 67 11.73 -6.17 -4.85
CA GLU A 67 11.47 -6.03 -6.29
C GLU A 67 9.97 -6.14 -6.61
N LEU A 68 9.15 -5.51 -5.79
CA LEU A 68 7.70 -5.53 -5.97
C LEU A 68 7.27 -4.58 -7.09
N ARG A 69 6.36 -5.06 -7.93
CA ARG A 69 5.83 -4.29 -9.06
C ARG A 69 4.32 -4.41 -9.13
N ASP A 70 3.71 -3.43 -9.78
CA ASP A 70 2.29 -3.45 -10.13
C ASP A 70 1.40 -3.74 -8.93
N LYS A 71 0.60 -4.79 -8.99
CA LYS A 71 -0.36 -5.10 -7.94
C LYS A 71 0.29 -5.39 -6.60
N LYS A 72 1.44 -6.05 -6.59
CA LYS A 72 2.13 -6.37 -5.34
C LYS A 72 2.63 -5.11 -4.65
N LYS A 73 3.19 -4.18 -5.44
CA LYS A 73 3.65 -2.90 -4.94
C LYS A 73 2.47 -2.09 -4.38
N ASN A 74 1.39 -2.01 -5.15
CA ASN A 74 0.18 -1.30 -4.73
C ASN A 74 -0.39 -1.89 -3.45
N ASN A 75 -0.41 -3.21 -3.36
CA ASN A 75 -0.90 -3.89 -2.17
C ASN A 75 -0.10 -3.53 -0.92
N PHE A 76 1.22 -3.39 -1.06
CA PHE A 76 2.08 -2.99 0.05
C PHE A 76 1.68 -1.63 0.61
N TYR A 77 1.53 -0.63 -0.28
CA TYR A 77 1.09 0.70 0.14
C TYR A 77 -0.30 0.66 0.77
N ASP A 78 -1.21 -0.07 0.15
CA ASP A 78 -2.59 -0.15 0.63
C ASP A 78 -2.68 -0.79 2.01
N LEU A 79 -1.91 -1.85 2.24
CA LEU A 79 -1.91 -2.54 3.53
C LEU A 79 -1.40 -1.64 4.65
N VAL A 80 -0.31 -0.91 4.40
CA VAL A 80 0.21 0.01 5.42
C VAL A 80 -0.81 1.09 5.74
N ALA A 81 -1.42 1.67 4.71
CA ALA A 81 -2.44 2.70 4.91
C ALA A 81 -3.64 2.14 5.69
N LYS A 82 -4.05 0.92 5.35
CA LYS A 82 -5.23 0.30 5.96
C LYS A 82 -4.98 -0.11 7.40
N GLU A 83 -3.80 -0.67 7.69
CA GLU A 83 -3.50 -1.21 9.01
C GLU A 83 -2.99 -0.17 10.00
N SER A 84 -2.29 0.85 9.52
CA SER A 84 -1.69 1.87 10.39
C SER A 84 -2.60 3.06 10.68
N LYS A 85 -3.87 2.89 10.58
CA LYS A 85 -4.99 3.82 10.78
C LYS A 85 -4.71 5.32 10.91
N ASN A 86 -3.72 5.71 11.70
CA ASN A 86 -3.41 7.12 11.95
C ASN A 86 -2.13 7.60 11.29
N LYS A 87 -1.50 6.75 10.49
CA LYS A 87 -0.20 7.05 9.89
C LYS A 87 -0.32 8.02 8.71
N TYR A 88 -1.29 7.80 7.85
CA TYR A 88 -1.48 8.61 6.66
C TYR A 88 -2.74 9.44 6.81
N LYS A 89 -2.61 10.75 6.64
CA LYS A 89 -3.70 11.68 6.91
C LYS A 89 -4.48 12.00 5.65
N VAL A 90 -5.47 11.18 5.39
CA VAL A 90 -6.46 11.44 4.35
C VAL A 90 -7.76 11.78 5.07
N SER A 91 -8.47 12.81 4.57
CA SER A 91 -9.73 13.23 5.18
C SER A 91 -10.68 12.04 5.35
N GLY A 92 -11.27 11.93 6.54
CA GLY A 92 -12.08 10.78 6.90
C GLY A 92 -13.28 10.55 6.01
N ASP A 93 -13.82 11.64 5.45
CA ASP A 93 -14.99 11.54 4.57
C ASP A 93 -14.69 10.85 3.25
N ILE A 94 -13.43 10.87 2.78
CA ILE A 94 -13.06 10.25 1.51
C ILE A 94 -12.14 9.05 1.67
N ALA A 95 -11.51 8.90 2.83
CA ALA A 95 -10.52 7.82 3.04
C ALA A 95 -11.14 6.44 2.81
N GLU A 96 -12.31 6.19 3.36
CA GLU A 96 -12.96 4.89 3.21
C GLU A 96 -13.34 4.62 1.76
N TYR A 97 -13.85 5.65 1.08
CA TYR A 97 -14.22 5.52 -0.33
C TYR A 97 -13.00 5.16 -1.18
N ILE A 98 -11.88 5.85 -0.94
CA ILE A 98 -10.63 5.57 -1.66
C ILE A 98 -10.18 4.13 -1.39
N MET A 99 -10.23 3.70 -0.14
CA MET A 99 -9.74 2.38 0.23
C MET A 99 -10.63 1.24 -0.25
N LYS A 100 -11.90 1.51 -0.51
CA LYS A 100 -12.82 0.50 -1.04
C LYS A 100 -12.78 0.39 -2.57
N ASN A 101 -12.09 1.31 -3.24
CA ASN A 101 -12.10 1.39 -4.69
C ASN A 101 -10.71 1.22 -5.28
N GLU A 102 -10.37 -0.02 -5.64
CA GLU A 102 -9.05 -0.36 -6.18
C GLU A 102 -8.71 0.45 -7.44
N TYR A 103 -9.65 0.57 -8.35
CA TYR A 103 -9.41 1.31 -9.59
C TYR A 103 -9.17 2.79 -9.35
N LEU A 104 -9.87 3.35 -8.35
CA LEU A 104 -9.64 4.74 -7.97
C LEU A 104 -8.20 4.92 -7.44
N ARG A 105 -7.76 4.02 -6.59
CA ARG A 105 -6.40 4.09 -6.07
C ARG A 105 -5.37 4.01 -7.19
N ASN A 106 -5.60 3.13 -8.14
CA ASN A 106 -4.72 2.99 -9.30
C ASN A 106 -4.71 4.26 -10.14
N PHE A 107 -5.88 4.83 -10.36
CA PHE A 107 -6.03 6.10 -11.07
C PHE A 107 -5.19 7.21 -10.42
N ILE A 108 -5.28 7.31 -9.09
CA ILE A 108 -4.53 8.32 -8.33
C ILE A 108 -3.02 8.10 -8.49
N ARG A 109 -2.56 6.86 -8.45
CA ARG A 109 -1.14 6.56 -8.63
C ARG A 109 -0.63 6.97 -10.00
N ILE A 110 -1.40 6.68 -11.04
CA ILE A 110 -1.06 7.07 -12.40
C ILE A 110 -1.02 8.59 -12.53
N ALA A 111 -2.02 9.26 -11.95
CA ALA A 111 -2.08 10.72 -11.97
C ALA A 111 -0.86 11.35 -11.30
N LYS A 112 -0.43 10.76 -10.18
CA LYS A 112 0.76 11.22 -9.46
C LYS A 112 2.01 11.08 -10.34
N GLU A 113 2.16 9.94 -11.00
CA GLU A 113 3.31 9.70 -11.89
C GLU A 113 3.34 10.70 -13.05
N LYS A 114 2.18 11.01 -13.58
CA LYS A 114 2.06 11.98 -14.67
C LYS A 114 2.13 13.42 -14.20
N LYS A 115 2.21 13.62 -12.86
CA LYS A 115 2.31 14.95 -12.24
C LYS A 115 1.15 15.85 -12.62
N LEU A 116 -0.05 15.31 -12.68
CA LEU A 116 -1.25 16.08 -12.96
C LEU A 116 -1.48 17.08 -11.83
N ASP A 117 -1.67 18.34 -12.18
CA ASP A 117 -1.75 19.41 -11.20
C ASP A 117 -3.18 19.82 -10.87
N ASN A 118 -3.31 20.84 -10.01
CA ASN A 118 -4.62 21.31 -9.58
C ASN A 118 -5.49 21.83 -10.73
N LEU A 119 -4.90 22.36 -11.76
CA LEU A 119 -5.66 22.85 -12.92
C LEU A 119 -6.35 21.69 -13.62
N TYR A 120 -5.65 20.60 -13.79
CA TYR A 120 -6.23 19.38 -14.35
C TYR A 120 -7.41 18.89 -13.52
N TRP A 121 -7.22 18.81 -12.19
CA TRP A 121 -8.27 18.33 -11.30
C TRP A 121 -9.48 19.27 -11.27
N LYS A 122 -9.24 20.58 -11.33
CA LYS A 122 -10.31 21.56 -11.41
C LYS A 122 -11.19 21.32 -12.64
N ASP A 123 -10.55 21.07 -13.79
CA ASP A 123 -11.28 20.80 -15.02
C ASP A 123 -12.07 19.47 -14.93
N LYS A 124 -11.48 18.46 -14.31
CA LYS A 124 -12.17 17.18 -14.15
C LYS A 124 -13.39 17.30 -13.24
N ILE A 125 -13.30 18.10 -12.19
CA ILE A 125 -14.45 18.37 -11.32
C ILE A 125 -15.58 18.99 -12.13
N LYS A 126 -15.28 19.98 -12.96
CA LYS A 126 -16.27 20.63 -13.80
C LYS A 126 -16.94 19.66 -14.76
N GLU A 127 -16.16 18.76 -15.36
CA GLU A 127 -16.71 17.74 -16.25
C GLU A 127 -17.67 16.83 -15.51
N LEU A 128 -17.26 16.37 -14.34
CA LEU A 128 -18.08 15.45 -13.54
C LEU A 128 -19.40 16.11 -13.12
N GLU A 129 -19.34 17.36 -12.72
CA GLU A 129 -20.54 18.10 -12.32
C GLU A 129 -21.54 18.27 -13.47
N ARG A 130 -21.04 18.40 -14.71
CA ARG A 130 -21.89 18.55 -15.89
C ARG A 130 -22.58 17.28 -16.32
N GLU A 131 -22.09 16.12 -15.85
CA GLU A 131 -22.66 14.83 -16.25
C GLU A 131 -23.96 14.50 -15.54
N VAL A 132 -24.36 15.27 -14.58
CA VAL A 132 -25.59 15.04 -13.82
C VAL A 132 -26.86 15.50 -14.58
#